data_73424ce94964ebd58070acac0ebad38a
#
_entry.id   73424ce94964ebd58070acac0ebad38a
#
_cell.length_a   1.000
_cell.length_b   1.000
_cell.length_c   1.000
_cell.angle_alpha   90.00
_cell.angle_beta   90.00
_cell.angle_gamma   90.00
#
_symmetry.space_group_name_H-M   'P 1'
#
loop_
_entity.id
_entity.type
_entity.pdbx_description
1 polymer ?
#
loop_
_entity_poly.entity_id
_entity_poly.type
_entity_poly.pdbx_seq_one_letter_code
_entity_poly.pdbx_strand_id
1 'polypeptide(L)'
;MECYDITTWRSRYLERIRRSRNVEEKPVVYLDETYIHNTYHAKSCWQSEEEPGMFVSESSGSRWIIAHAGTENGFVNGTLLMFKSQSKSSDYQDDMNSTNFLKWMSEKVILNLPERSLVVMDNAPYHCTQINKAPTMSNPPTYVVDALLKSHNHELLKLPPYHCDLNLIEKMWRLVKRRVADKNVGQDPKEIVRLTEEAFETVTAEDWAAQCKHVQHLEKEYLKNDGLMDEEIDRFIISTGSNSETESDSVSIHSSDSDHSMTDHNYSIKL
;
A
#
# COMPACT_ATOMS: atom_id res chain seq x y z
N MET A 1 -16.38 -2.69 11.96
CA MET A 1 -17.10 -2.65 10.65
C MET A 1 -16.25 -1.83 9.71
N GLU A 2 -15.81 -2.41 8.61
CA GLU A 2 -14.97 -1.73 7.62
C GLU A 2 -15.82 -0.72 6.81
N CYS A 3 -15.22 0.40 6.38
CA CYS A 3 -15.94 1.42 5.62
C CYS A 3 -16.25 0.89 4.21
N TYR A 4 -17.47 1.09 3.73
CA TYR A 4 -17.93 0.67 2.39
C TYR A 4 -17.01 1.13 1.26
N ASP A 5 -16.46 2.35 1.36
CA ASP A 5 -15.54 2.88 0.35
C ASP A 5 -14.25 2.06 0.25
N ILE A 6 -13.73 1.56 1.37
CA ILE A 6 -12.52 0.73 1.41
C ILE A 6 -12.81 -0.66 0.82
N THR A 7 -13.96 -1.27 1.15
CA THR A 7 -14.37 -2.56 0.58
C THR A 7 -14.53 -2.46 -0.93
N THR A 8 -15.19 -1.40 -1.42
CA THR A 8 -15.34 -1.15 -2.87
C THR A 8 -13.99 -0.96 -3.56
N TRP A 9 -13.06 -0.23 -2.94
CA TRP A 9 -11.70 -0.07 -3.49
C TRP A 9 -10.97 -1.40 -3.54
N ARG A 10 -11.05 -2.19 -2.46
CA ARG A 10 -10.43 -3.52 -2.40
C ARG A 10 -10.99 -4.45 -3.48
N SER A 11 -12.30 -4.50 -3.67
CA SER A 11 -12.93 -5.32 -4.70
C SER A 11 -12.44 -4.95 -6.10
N ARG A 12 -12.36 -3.65 -6.43
CA ARG A 12 -11.82 -3.16 -7.71
C ARG A 12 -10.33 -3.50 -7.89
N TYR A 13 -9.55 -3.38 -6.82
CA TYR A 13 -8.14 -3.78 -6.82
C TYR A 13 -7.99 -5.27 -7.13
N LEU A 14 -8.73 -6.12 -6.42
CA LEU A 14 -8.67 -7.57 -6.57
C LEU A 14 -9.14 -8.02 -7.97
N GLU A 15 -10.18 -7.41 -8.49
CA GLU A 15 -10.63 -7.65 -9.86
C GLU A 15 -9.55 -7.26 -10.88
N ARG A 16 -8.92 -6.10 -10.72
CA ARG A 16 -7.86 -5.63 -11.63
C ARG A 16 -6.63 -6.54 -11.61
N ILE A 17 -6.18 -6.99 -10.43
CA ILE A 17 -5.07 -7.95 -10.29
C ILE A 17 -5.39 -9.27 -10.97
N ARG A 18 -6.58 -9.83 -10.73
CA ARG A 18 -7.01 -11.09 -11.34
C ARG A 18 -7.08 -11.00 -12.86
N ARG A 19 -7.63 -9.92 -13.36
CA ARG A 19 -7.72 -9.67 -14.82
C ARG A 19 -6.31 -9.57 -15.42
N SER A 20 -5.38 -8.86 -14.77
CA SER A 20 -4.00 -8.74 -15.24
C SER A 20 -3.32 -10.10 -15.35
N ARG A 21 -3.44 -10.94 -14.33
CA ARG A 21 -2.78 -12.25 -14.30
C ARG A 21 -3.43 -13.28 -15.23
N ASN A 22 -4.76 -13.36 -15.25
CA ASN A 22 -5.48 -14.49 -15.86
C ASN A 22 -5.97 -14.22 -17.28
N VAL A 23 -6.10 -12.95 -17.69
CA VAL A 23 -6.68 -12.58 -18.99
C VAL A 23 -5.68 -11.82 -19.85
N GLU A 24 -5.00 -10.84 -19.27
CA GLU A 24 -4.08 -9.97 -20.00
C GLU A 24 -2.65 -10.50 -20.02
N GLU A 25 -2.34 -11.46 -19.14
CA GLU A 25 -1.00 -12.04 -18.94
C GLU A 25 0.10 -10.97 -18.73
N LYS A 26 -0.28 -9.84 -18.08
CA LYS A 26 0.63 -8.75 -17.80
C LYS A 26 1.47 -9.08 -16.56
N PRO A 27 2.77 -8.83 -16.59
CA PRO A 27 3.59 -8.89 -15.39
C PRO A 27 3.07 -7.95 -14.32
N VAL A 28 2.88 -8.45 -13.10
CA VAL A 28 2.55 -7.63 -11.94
C VAL A 28 3.83 -7.35 -11.19
N VAL A 29 4.15 -6.07 -11.03
CA VAL A 29 5.34 -5.60 -10.33
C VAL A 29 4.93 -4.85 -9.08
N TYR A 30 5.45 -5.27 -7.96
CA TYR A 30 5.20 -4.65 -6.65
C TYR A 30 6.36 -3.75 -6.28
N LEU A 31 6.06 -2.50 -5.96
CA LEU A 31 7.03 -1.52 -5.47
C LEU A 31 6.77 -1.23 -4.00
N ASP A 32 7.84 -0.98 -3.28
CA ASP A 32 7.75 -0.47 -1.91
C ASP A 32 9.09 0.05 -1.41
N GLU A 33 9.04 0.86 -0.37
CA GLU A 33 10.19 1.35 0.37
C GLU A 33 10.16 0.85 1.80
N THR A 34 11.34 0.56 2.29
CA THR A 34 11.53 0.18 3.68
C THR A 34 12.80 0.82 4.22
N TYR A 35 13.07 0.61 5.50
CA TYR A 35 14.31 1.06 6.12
C TYR A 35 14.89 -0.02 7.03
N ILE A 36 16.19 0.07 7.24
CA ILE A 36 16.92 -0.76 8.19
C ILE A 36 17.87 0.11 9.01
N HIS A 37 17.98 -0.17 10.29
CA HIS A 37 18.95 0.47 11.18
C HIS A 37 20.16 -0.42 11.38
N ASN A 38 21.34 0.16 11.56
CA ASN A 38 22.53 -0.63 11.90
C ASN A 38 22.37 -1.38 13.24
N THR A 39 21.48 -0.90 14.11
CA THR A 39 21.12 -1.57 15.37
C THR A 39 20.06 -2.65 15.22
N TYR A 40 19.63 -2.98 13.98
CA TYR A 40 18.64 -4.02 13.73
C TYR A 40 19.24 -5.41 13.92
N HIS A 41 18.85 -6.10 14.99
CA HIS A 41 19.36 -7.40 15.39
C HIS A 41 18.22 -8.32 15.86
N ALA A 42 18.49 -9.60 16.03
CA ALA A 42 17.53 -10.54 16.60
C ALA A 42 17.18 -10.13 18.04
N LYS A 43 15.90 -10.20 18.39
CA LYS A 43 15.40 -9.77 19.72
C LYS A 43 15.86 -10.66 20.87
N SER A 44 16.25 -11.88 20.59
CA SER A 44 16.70 -12.89 21.57
C SER A 44 17.84 -13.70 21.00
N CYS A 45 18.85 -13.96 21.79
CA CYS A 45 19.95 -14.86 21.48
C CYS A 45 20.21 -15.77 22.69
N TRP A 46 20.73 -16.95 22.41
CA TRP A 46 21.25 -17.82 23.46
C TRP A 46 22.57 -17.24 23.94
N GLN A 47 22.78 -17.23 25.24
CA GLN A 47 24.01 -16.77 25.88
C GLN A 47 24.61 -17.93 26.67
N SER A 48 25.94 -17.98 26.73
CA SER A 48 26.68 -18.83 27.66
C SER A 48 27.47 -17.98 28.65
N GLU A 49 27.97 -18.58 29.70
CA GLU A 49 28.84 -17.88 30.67
C GLU A 49 30.15 -17.41 30.03
N GLU A 50 30.58 -18.02 28.94
CA GLU A 50 31.82 -17.73 28.22
C GLU A 50 31.62 -16.73 27.06
N GLU A 51 30.40 -16.59 26.54
CA GLU A 51 30.07 -15.66 25.45
C GLU A 51 29.10 -14.61 25.96
N PRO A 52 29.58 -13.36 26.18
CA PRO A 52 28.69 -12.27 26.58
C PRO A 52 27.64 -12.00 25.51
N GLY A 53 26.43 -11.73 25.94
CA GLY A 53 25.32 -11.41 25.06
C GLY A 53 25.57 -10.19 24.20
N MET A 54 24.77 -10.04 23.14
CA MET A 54 24.86 -8.90 22.23
C MET A 54 24.68 -7.58 22.96
N PHE A 55 25.59 -6.66 22.70
CA PHE A 55 25.48 -5.29 23.21
C PHE A 55 24.37 -4.58 22.46
N VAL A 56 23.33 -4.16 23.15
CA VAL A 56 22.23 -3.40 22.56
C VAL A 56 22.54 -1.91 22.72
N SER A 57 22.76 -1.22 21.61
CA SER A 57 22.89 0.24 21.63
C SER A 57 21.55 0.89 22.00
N GLU A 58 21.55 1.83 22.93
CA GLU A 58 20.36 2.64 23.27
C GLU A 58 19.97 3.62 22.16
N SER A 59 20.86 3.92 21.22
CA SER A 59 20.59 4.82 20.10
C SER A 59 19.94 4.04 18.94
N SER A 60 19.00 4.65 18.24
CA SER A 60 18.40 4.07 17.03
C SER A 60 19.40 3.86 15.87
N GLY A 61 20.63 4.39 15.99
CA GLY A 61 21.70 4.25 15.03
C GLY A 61 21.44 4.93 13.68
N SER A 62 22.27 4.63 12.71
CA SER A 62 22.09 5.12 11.33
C SER A 62 20.95 4.36 10.64
N ARG A 63 20.04 5.10 9.98
CA ARG A 63 18.95 4.56 9.20
C ARG A 63 19.33 4.54 7.70
N TRP A 64 19.11 3.40 7.07
CA TRP A 64 19.24 3.22 5.65
C TRP A 64 17.87 3.01 5.01
N ILE A 65 17.58 3.76 3.99
CA ILE A 65 16.37 3.63 3.19
C ILE A 65 16.65 2.69 2.05
N ILE A 66 15.72 1.79 1.80
CA ILE A 66 15.79 0.76 0.78
C ILE A 66 14.51 0.85 -0.03
N ALA A 67 14.63 0.95 -1.36
CA ALA A 67 13.51 0.82 -2.28
C ALA A 67 13.82 -0.25 -3.32
N HIS A 68 12.85 -1.06 -3.67
CA HIS A 68 13.02 -2.11 -4.66
C HIS A 68 11.71 -2.42 -5.39
N ALA A 69 11.84 -3.09 -6.51
CA ALA A 69 10.72 -3.66 -7.26
C ALA A 69 10.84 -5.19 -7.28
N GLY A 70 9.70 -5.88 -7.25
CA GLY A 70 9.67 -7.33 -7.31
C GLY A 70 8.45 -7.87 -8.06
N THR A 71 8.60 -9.02 -8.66
CA THR A 71 7.57 -9.79 -9.36
C THR A 71 7.36 -11.13 -8.65
N GLU A 72 6.46 -11.95 -9.14
CA GLU A 72 6.33 -13.34 -8.66
C GLU A 72 7.59 -14.19 -8.87
N ASN A 73 8.47 -13.79 -9.79
CA ASN A 73 9.69 -14.52 -10.14
C ASN A 73 10.93 -14.04 -9.38
N GLY A 74 10.81 -12.98 -8.59
CA GLY A 74 11.94 -12.43 -7.84
C GLY A 74 11.99 -10.91 -7.88
N PHE A 75 13.05 -10.37 -7.27
CA PHE A 75 13.36 -8.95 -7.38
C PHE A 75 13.72 -8.59 -8.84
N VAL A 76 13.27 -7.41 -9.27
CA VAL A 76 13.61 -6.89 -10.60
C VAL A 76 15.05 -6.35 -10.55
N ASN A 77 15.94 -6.96 -11.33
CA ASN A 77 17.35 -6.57 -11.39
C ASN A 77 17.50 -5.08 -11.74
N GLY A 78 18.47 -4.41 -11.12
CA GLY A 78 18.76 -3.00 -11.38
C GLY A 78 17.83 -1.99 -10.70
N THR A 79 16.77 -2.43 -9.98
CA THR A 79 15.83 -1.52 -9.31
C THR A 79 16.18 -1.24 -7.85
N LEU A 80 17.13 -1.96 -7.25
CA LEU A 80 17.54 -1.70 -5.87
C LEU A 80 18.10 -0.28 -5.72
N LEU A 81 17.52 0.44 -4.77
CA LEU A 81 18.04 1.70 -4.27
C LEU A 81 18.32 1.54 -2.78
N MET A 82 19.51 1.90 -2.34
CA MET A 82 19.85 1.94 -0.92
C MET A 82 20.67 3.19 -0.64
N PHE A 83 20.27 3.99 0.33
CA PHE A 83 20.98 5.20 0.74
C PHE A 83 20.79 5.49 2.21
N LYS A 84 21.76 6.19 2.80
CA LYS A 84 21.70 6.57 4.20
C LYS A 84 20.78 7.77 4.38
N SER A 85 19.79 7.64 5.28
CA SER A 85 18.91 8.74 5.68
C SER A 85 19.71 9.92 6.24
N GLN A 86 19.26 11.14 5.97
CA GLN A 86 19.88 12.39 6.43
C GLN A 86 21.35 12.59 5.97
N SER A 87 21.73 12.01 4.85
CA SER A 87 23.04 12.23 4.23
C SER A 87 23.00 13.45 3.32
N LYS A 88 23.98 14.35 3.44
CA LYS A 88 24.11 15.54 2.59
C LYS A 88 25.09 15.32 1.42
N SER A 89 25.71 14.16 1.34
CA SER A 89 26.87 13.91 0.47
C SER A 89 26.61 12.90 -0.65
N SER A 90 25.37 12.47 -0.87
CA SER A 90 25.02 11.49 -1.90
C SER A 90 24.02 12.02 -2.91
N ASP A 91 23.85 11.31 -4.03
CA ASP A 91 22.85 11.62 -5.08
C ASP A 91 21.40 11.61 -4.55
N TYR A 92 21.17 10.87 -3.46
CA TYR A 92 19.92 10.82 -2.72
C TYR A 92 20.13 11.40 -1.34
N GLN A 93 19.48 12.51 -1.05
CA GLN A 93 19.62 13.25 0.20
C GLN A 93 18.36 13.10 1.05
N ASP A 94 18.53 13.26 2.37
CA ASP A 94 17.46 13.19 3.34
C ASP A 94 16.71 11.85 3.37
N ASP A 95 15.42 11.90 3.63
CA ASP A 95 14.53 10.75 3.60
C ASP A 95 13.89 10.57 2.22
N MET A 96 13.16 9.48 2.02
CA MET A 96 12.37 9.30 0.81
C MET A 96 11.33 10.43 0.71
N ASN A 97 11.33 11.09 -0.43
CA ASN A 97 10.43 12.18 -0.78
C ASN A 97 10.05 12.09 -2.27
N SER A 98 9.15 12.94 -2.74
CA SER A 98 8.67 12.87 -4.12
C SER A 98 9.78 13.03 -5.17
N THR A 99 10.79 13.85 -4.90
CA THR A 99 11.93 14.05 -5.82
C THR A 99 12.79 12.79 -5.89
N ASN A 100 13.17 12.24 -4.75
CA ASN A 100 13.97 11.01 -4.66
C ASN A 100 13.22 9.82 -5.27
N PHE A 101 11.91 9.73 -5.00
CA PHE A 101 11.07 8.68 -5.53
C PHE A 101 10.97 8.75 -7.06
N LEU A 102 10.67 9.91 -7.62
CA LEU A 102 10.57 10.10 -9.07
C LEU A 102 11.91 9.87 -9.78
N LYS A 103 13.02 10.28 -9.15
CA LYS A 103 14.36 10.01 -9.65
C LYS A 103 14.61 8.50 -9.72
N TRP A 104 14.34 7.77 -8.65
CA TRP A 104 14.43 6.32 -8.60
C TRP A 104 13.55 5.64 -9.65
N MET A 105 12.30 6.07 -9.76
CA MET A 105 11.37 5.57 -10.78
C MET A 105 11.91 5.72 -12.19
N SER A 106 12.39 6.91 -12.55
CA SER A 106 12.87 7.21 -13.91
C SER A 106 14.22 6.59 -14.24
N GLU A 107 15.18 6.58 -13.28
CA GLU A 107 16.55 6.15 -13.52
C GLU A 107 16.76 4.64 -13.34
N LYS A 108 15.93 4.00 -12.50
CA LYS A 108 16.12 2.58 -12.17
C LYS A 108 14.89 1.72 -12.47
N VAL A 109 13.71 2.11 -12.02
CA VAL A 109 12.53 1.22 -12.11
C VAL A 109 12.10 1.07 -13.55
N ILE A 110 11.72 2.14 -14.23
CA ILE A 110 11.17 2.11 -15.59
C ILE A 110 12.09 1.41 -16.59
N LEU A 111 13.39 1.62 -16.45
CA LEU A 111 14.39 1.04 -17.36
C LEU A 111 14.50 -0.49 -17.24
N ASN A 112 14.05 -1.05 -16.13
CA ASN A 112 14.18 -2.47 -15.81
C ASN A 112 12.83 -3.20 -15.66
N LEU A 113 11.70 -2.50 -15.81
CA LEU A 113 10.39 -3.14 -15.76
C LEU A 113 10.20 -4.09 -16.95
N PRO A 114 9.59 -5.26 -16.76
CA PRO A 114 9.06 -6.04 -17.87
C PRO A 114 8.07 -5.22 -18.69
N GLU A 115 8.01 -5.48 -20.00
CA GLU A 115 7.11 -4.75 -20.90
C GLU A 115 5.64 -4.84 -20.45
N ARG A 116 4.89 -3.74 -20.59
CA ARG A 116 3.47 -3.66 -20.29
C ARG A 116 3.08 -4.09 -18.87
N SER A 117 3.94 -3.83 -17.90
CA SER A 117 3.71 -4.21 -16.50
C SER A 117 2.53 -3.47 -15.88
N LEU A 118 1.81 -4.17 -14.97
CA LEU A 118 0.93 -3.57 -13.98
C LEU A 118 1.75 -3.31 -12.70
N VAL A 119 1.99 -2.05 -12.39
CA VAL A 119 2.81 -1.64 -11.23
C VAL A 119 1.90 -1.39 -10.04
N VAL A 120 2.12 -2.12 -8.97
CA VAL A 120 1.40 -2.02 -7.69
C VAL A 120 2.23 -1.23 -6.70
N MET A 121 1.63 -0.22 -6.07
CA MET A 121 2.25 0.58 -5.01
C MET A 121 1.22 1.07 -4.00
N ASP A 122 1.70 1.51 -2.85
CA ASP A 122 0.87 2.10 -1.81
C ASP A 122 0.45 3.57 -2.11
N ASN A 123 -0.18 4.21 -1.14
CA ASN A 123 -0.67 5.59 -1.25
C ASN A 123 0.16 6.57 -0.41
N ALA A 124 1.47 6.36 -0.28
CA ALA A 124 2.31 7.33 0.44
C ALA A 124 2.15 8.75 -0.15
N PRO A 125 2.17 9.81 0.67
CA PRO A 125 1.94 11.18 0.20
C PRO A 125 2.88 11.61 -0.94
N TYR A 126 4.13 11.16 -0.92
CA TYR A 126 5.11 11.48 -1.95
C TYR A 126 4.89 10.71 -3.28
N HIS A 127 4.09 9.62 -3.27
CA HIS A 127 3.62 8.94 -4.48
C HIS A 127 2.47 9.69 -5.15
N CYS A 128 1.83 10.62 -4.44
CA CYS A 128 0.63 11.31 -4.88
C CYS A 128 0.90 12.74 -5.36
N THR A 129 2.10 13.02 -5.87
CA THR A 129 2.43 14.32 -6.47
C THR A 129 1.55 14.58 -7.68
N GLN A 130 0.76 15.66 -7.64
CA GLN A 130 -0.18 16.02 -8.70
C GLN A 130 0.47 16.91 -9.76
N ILE A 131 0.10 16.69 -11.02
CA ILE A 131 0.47 17.55 -12.14
C ILE A 131 -0.43 18.78 -12.14
N ASN A 132 -1.74 18.60 -11.96
CA ASN A 132 -2.73 19.66 -11.94
C ASN A 132 -3.00 20.11 -10.50
N LYS A 133 -2.65 21.36 -10.18
CA LYS A 133 -2.75 21.92 -8.81
C LYS A 133 -4.20 22.17 -8.35
N ALA A 134 -5.15 22.25 -9.26
CA ALA A 134 -6.57 22.49 -8.95
C ALA A 134 -7.46 21.53 -9.74
N PRO A 135 -7.57 20.27 -9.34
CA PRO A 135 -8.47 19.33 -9.99
C PRO A 135 -9.93 19.72 -9.80
N THR A 136 -10.75 19.48 -10.82
CA THR A 136 -12.19 19.69 -10.80
C THR A 136 -12.90 18.39 -11.17
N MET A 137 -14.22 18.33 -11.05
CA MET A 137 -14.97 17.14 -11.46
C MET A 137 -14.80 16.81 -12.95
N SER A 138 -14.64 17.83 -13.81
CA SER A 138 -14.35 17.66 -15.24
C SER A 138 -12.88 17.41 -15.56
N ASN A 139 -11.97 17.67 -14.61
CA ASN A 139 -10.53 17.45 -14.73
C ASN A 139 -10.00 16.80 -13.44
N PRO A 140 -10.12 15.48 -13.32
CA PRO A 140 -9.70 14.76 -12.11
C PRO A 140 -8.19 14.89 -11.86
N PRO A 141 -7.73 14.61 -10.64
CA PRO A 141 -6.31 14.69 -10.30
C PRO A 141 -5.49 13.73 -11.17
N THR A 142 -4.44 14.27 -11.80
CA THR A 142 -3.45 13.47 -12.54
C THR A 142 -2.15 13.46 -11.75
N TYR A 143 -1.61 12.29 -11.52
CA TYR A 143 -0.39 12.12 -10.74
C TYR A 143 0.82 11.96 -11.65
N VAL A 144 1.97 12.51 -11.22
CA VAL A 144 3.21 12.47 -11.99
C VAL A 144 3.65 11.04 -12.27
N VAL A 145 3.55 10.17 -11.27
CA VAL A 145 3.94 8.75 -11.40
C VAL A 145 3.06 8.01 -12.41
N ASP A 146 1.75 8.27 -12.38
CA ASP A 146 0.81 7.65 -13.33
C ASP A 146 1.10 8.08 -14.78
N ALA A 147 1.34 9.37 -15.00
CA ALA A 147 1.73 9.89 -16.31
C ALA A 147 3.08 9.31 -16.79
N LEU A 148 4.05 9.21 -15.86
CA LEU A 148 5.37 8.64 -16.15
C LEU A 148 5.27 7.16 -16.56
N LEU A 149 4.53 6.34 -15.83
CA LEU A 149 4.32 4.93 -16.15
C LEU A 149 3.58 4.75 -17.49
N LYS A 150 2.50 5.52 -17.70
CA LYS A 150 1.74 5.50 -18.96
C LYS A 150 2.57 5.86 -20.18
N SER A 151 3.49 6.83 -20.07
CA SER A 151 4.37 7.21 -21.17
C SER A 151 5.33 6.10 -21.62
N HIS A 152 5.52 5.08 -20.75
CA HIS A 152 6.34 3.89 -21.02
C HIS A 152 5.50 2.60 -21.16
N ASN A 153 4.19 2.74 -21.44
CA ASN A 153 3.25 1.63 -21.62
C ASN A 153 3.06 0.73 -20.39
N HIS A 154 3.27 1.27 -19.19
CA HIS A 154 2.96 0.61 -17.93
C HIS A 154 1.67 1.18 -17.32
N GLU A 155 1.03 0.41 -16.46
CA GLU A 155 -0.17 0.81 -15.72
C GLU A 155 0.13 0.89 -14.23
N LEU A 156 -0.47 1.87 -13.55
CA LEU A 156 -0.43 2.00 -12.10
C LEU A 156 -1.67 1.40 -11.46
N LEU A 157 -1.50 0.60 -10.43
CA LEU A 157 -2.55 0.12 -9.55
C LEU A 157 -2.21 0.44 -8.10
N LYS A 158 -2.99 1.32 -7.48
CA LYS A 158 -2.79 1.67 -6.07
C LYS A 158 -3.46 0.66 -5.14
N LEU A 159 -2.75 0.29 -4.08
CA LEU A 159 -3.28 -0.57 -3.01
C LEU A 159 -4.49 0.08 -2.33
N PRO A 160 -5.47 -0.70 -1.91
CA PRO A 160 -6.51 -0.21 -1.02
C PRO A 160 -5.90 0.29 0.29
N PRO A 161 -6.43 1.37 0.88
CA PRO A 161 -5.96 1.85 2.17
C PRO A 161 -5.98 0.75 3.23
N TYR A 162 -4.96 0.72 4.08
CA TYR A 162 -4.79 -0.26 5.17
C TYR A 162 -4.56 -1.72 4.75
N HIS A 163 -4.36 -2.00 3.44
CA HIS A 163 -4.15 -3.35 2.92
C HIS A 163 -2.72 -3.55 2.41
N CYS A 164 -1.73 -3.24 3.23
CA CYS A 164 -0.32 -3.54 2.93
C CYS A 164 -0.04 -5.05 2.86
N ASP A 165 -0.91 -5.88 3.42
CA ASP A 165 -0.84 -7.35 3.35
C ASP A 165 -1.04 -7.90 1.93
N LEU A 166 -1.67 -7.13 1.04
CA LEU A 166 -1.78 -7.41 -0.39
C LEU A 166 -0.53 -6.98 -1.19
N ASN A 167 0.39 -6.24 -0.59
CA ASN A 167 1.66 -5.91 -1.22
C ASN A 167 2.67 -7.04 -1.02
N LEU A 168 2.96 -7.79 -2.10
CA LEU A 168 3.85 -8.94 -2.04
C LEU A 168 5.25 -8.58 -1.50
N ILE A 169 5.79 -7.42 -1.90
CA ILE A 169 7.15 -7.02 -1.52
C ILE A 169 7.29 -6.74 -0.02
N GLU A 170 6.20 -6.39 0.68
CA GLU A 170 6.18 -6.25 2.15
C GLU A 170 6.53 -7.56 2.87
N LYS A 171 6.12 -8.70 2.30
CA LYS A 171 6.47 -10.01 2.83
C LYS A 171 7.97 -10.30 2.63
N MET A 172 8.52 -9.84 1.51
CA MET A 172 9.95 -9.98 1.20
C MET A 172 10.81 -9.11 2.12
N TRP A 173 10.35 -7.89 2.48
CA TRP A 173 11.04 -7.07 3.48
C TRP A 173 11.21 -7.78 4.82
N ARG A 174 10.17 -8.48 5.26
CA ARG A 174 10.24 -9.27 6.51
C ARG A 174 11.35 -10.32 6.43
N LEU A 175 11.45 -11.02 5.30
CA LEU A 175 12.45 -12.05 5.09
C LEU A 175 13.86 -11.46 5.06
N VAL A 176 14.09 -10.42 4.25
CA VAL A 176 15.39 -9.72 4.15
C VAL A 176 15.81 -9.18 5.50
N LYS A 177 14.93 -8.45 6.19
CA LYS A 177 15.24 -7.89 7.52
C LYS A 177 15.59 -8.97 8.54
N ARG A 178 14.88 -10.09 8.54
CA ARG A 178 15.20 -11.22 9.41
C ARG A 178 16.60 -11.75 9.14
N ARG A 179 16.97 -11.99 7.87
CA ARG A 179 18.31 -12.49 7.51
C ARG A 179 19.42 -11.52 7.92
N VAL A 180 19.17 -10.21 7.79
CA VAL A 180 20.10 -9.19 8.28
C VAL A 180 20.22 -9.24 9.79
N ALA A 181 19.08 -9.30 10.51
CA ALA A 181 19.08 -9.34 11.98
C ALA A 181 19.83 -10.55 12.53
N ASP A 182 19.69 -11.69 11.89
CA ASP A 182 20.36 -12.94 12.32
C ASP A 182 21.90 -12.86 12.21
N LYS A 183 22.44 -12.01 11.32
CA LYS A 183 23.87 -11.83 11.09
C LYS A 183 24.47 -10.57 11.70
N ASN A 184 23.64 -9.60 12.07
CA ASN A 184 24.10 -8.28 12.54
C ASN A 184 24.43 -8.30 14.03
N VAL A 185 25.55 -8.89 14.39
CA VAL A 185 26.02 -9.02 15.78
C VAL A 185 26.77 -7.75 16.23
N GLY A 186 27.62 -7.18 15.36
CA GLY A 186 28.51 -6.06 15.69
C GLY A 186 27.89 -4.66 15.59
N GLN A 187 26.73 -4.52 14.97
CA GLN A 187 26.01 -3.25 14.78
C GLN A 187 26.83 -2.13 14.09
N ASP A 188 27.81 -2.51 13.28
CA ASP A 188 28.63 -1.56 12.52
C ASP A 188 27.80 -0.94 11.37
N PRO A 189 27.76 0.40 11.26
CA PRO A 189 27.05 1.08 10.17
C PRO A 189 27.54 0.72 8.75
N LYS A 190 28.78 0.27 8.59
CA LYS A 190 29.29 -0.18 7.29
C LYS A 190 28.88 -1.61 6.98
N GLU A 191 28.82 -2.43 7.99
CA GLU A 191 28.47 -3.84 7.87
C GLU A 191 27.00 -4.04 7.51
N ILE A 192 26.11 -3.15 7.98
CA ILE A 192 24.67 -3.27 7.70
C ILE A 192 24.36 -3.20 6.19
N VAL A 193 25.12 -2.42 5.44
CA VAL A 193 24.95 -2.31 3.97
C VAL A 193 25.30 -3.64 3.32
N ARG A 194 26.47 -4.18 3.62
CA ARG A 194 26.95 -5.47 3.10
C ARG A 194 25.98 -6.62 3.47
N LEU A 195 25.56 -6.67 4.73
CA LEU A 195 24.60 -7.68 5.19
C LEU A 195 23.26 -7.57 4.48
N THR A 196 22.83 -6.34 4.18
CA THR A 196 21.57 -6.12 3.46
C THR A 196 21.68 -6.58 2.00
N GLU A 197 22.77 -6.23 1.30
CA GLU A 197 23.04 -6.70 -0.07
C GLU A 197 23.12 -8.23 -0.13
N GLU A 198 23.88 -8.83 0.78
CA GLU A 198 23.96 -10.28 0.92
C GLU A 198 22.60 -10.93 1.20
N ALA A 199 21.77 -10.30 2.04
CA ALA A 199 20.43 -10.81 2.34
C ALA A 199 19.55 -10.83 1.08
N PHE A 200 19.65 -9.84 0.20
CA PHE A 200 18.94 -9.83 -1.08
C PHE A 200 19.39 -10.98 -2.00
N GLU A 201 20.70 -11.22 -2.10
CA GLU A 201 21.26 -12.28 -2.92
C GLU A 201 20.83 -13.69 -2.45
N THR A 202 20.57 -13.84 -1.15
CA THR A 202 20.13 -15.13 -0.59
C THR A 202 18.63 -15.42 -0.76
N VAL A 203 17.83 -14.44 -1.23
CA VAL A 203 16.39 -14.65 -1.49
C VAL A 203 16.22 -15.55 -2.71
N THR A 204 15.50 -16.66 -2.52
CA THR A 204 15.32 -17.68 -3.56
C THR A 204 13.98 -17.55 -4.28
N ALA A 205 13.84 -18.22 -5.42
CA ALA A 205 12.59 -18.31 -6.15
C ALA A 205 11.49 -19.01 -5.31
N GLU A 206 11.89 -19.97 -4.45
CA GLU A 206 10.98 -20.67 -3.55
C GLU A 206 10.44 -19.73 -2.46
N ASP A 207 11.28 -18.82 -1.93
CA ASP A 207 10.84 -17.78 -0.99
C ASP A 207 9.74 -16.91 -1.63
N TRP A 208 9.97 -16.47 -2.87
CA TRP A 208 8.97 -15.69 -3.62
C TRP A 208 7.70 -16.49 -3.88
N ALA A 209 7.81 -17.71 -4.37
CA ALA A 209 6.66 -18.58 -4.64
C ALA A 209 5.80 -18.82 -3.40
N ALA A 210 6.41 -19.00 -2.24
CA ALA A 210 5.72 -19.17 -0.97
C ALA A 210 4.91 -17.89 -0.60
N GLN A 211 5.53 -16.71 -0.73
CA GLN A 211 4.84 -15.46 -0.44
C GLN A 211 3.76 -15.12 -1.48
N CYS A 212 3.98 -15.42 -2.76
CA CYS A 212 2.96 -15.28 -3.80
C CYS A 212 1.72 -16.12 -3.48
N LYS A 213 1.90 -17.39 -3.13
CA LYS A 213 0.79 -18.26 -2.72
C LYS A 213 0.04 -17.70 -1.51
N HIS A 214 0.76 -17.14 -0.54
CA HIS A 214 0.15 -16.54 0.64
C HIS A 214 -0.70 -15.32 0.27
N VAL A 215 -0.17 -14.38 -0.54
CA VAL A 215 -0.91 -13.21 -0.98
C VAL A 215 -2.13 -13.60 -1.83
N GLN A 216 -1.98 -14.55 -2.76
CA GLN A 216 -3.11 -15.07 -3.56
C GLN A 216 -4.18 -15.74 -2.70
N HIS A 217 -3.80 -16.36 -1.58
CA HIS A 217 -4.77 -16.91 -0.63
C HIS A 217 -5.55 -15.79 0.06
N LEU A 218 -4.86 -14.74 0.54
CA LEU A 218 -5.51 -13.56 1.12
C LEU A 218 -6.45 -12.87 0.13
N GLU A 219 -6.04 -12.71 -1.12
CA GLU A 219 -6.89 -12.15 -2.19
C GLU A 219 -8.21 -12.94 -2.34
N LYS A 220 -8.14 -14.28 -2.28
CA LYS A 220 -9.33 -15.14 -2.35
C LYS A 220 -10.22 -15.03 -1.12
N GLU A 221 -9.62 -14.92 0.07
CA GLU A 221 -10.37 -14.72 1.31
C GLU A 221 -11.12 -13.39 1.31
N TYR A 222 -10.46 -12.29 0.88
CA TYR A 222 -11.11 -11.00 0.75
C TYR A 222 -12.26 -11.03 -0.26
N LEU A 223 -12.07 -11.61 -1.43
CA LEU A 223 -13.14 -11.74 -2.44
C LEU A 223 -14.34 -12.54 -1.91
N LYS A 224 -14.09 -13.60 -1.16
CA LYS A 224 -15.17 -14.38 -0.54
C LYS A 224 -15.92 -13.58 0.51
N ASN A 225 -15.20 -12.86 1.36
CA ASN A 225 -15.80 -12.08 2.43
C ASN A 225 -16.57 -10.87 1.89
N ASP A 226 -16.03 -10.18 0.89
CA ASP A 226 -16.69 -9.05 0.23
C ASP A 226 -17.95 -9.52 -0.51
N GLY A 227 -17.92 -10.65 -1.21
CA GLY A 227 -19.10 -11.23 -1.87
C GLY A 227 -20.20 -11.62 -0.89
N LEU A 228 -19.87 -12.11 0.31
CA LEU A 228 -20.86 -12.38 1.36
C LEU A 228 -21.48 -11.10 1.91
N MET A 229 -20.71 -10.01 2.02
CA MET A 229 -21.24 -8.72 2.44
C MET A 229 -22.20 -8.13 1.40
N ASP A 230 -21.89 -8.24 0.12
CA ASP A 230 -22.78 -7.78 -0.95
C ASP A 230 -24.10 -8.55 -0.94
N GLU A 231 -24.10 -9.88 -0.76
CA GLU A 231 -25.31 -10.68 -0.61
C GLU A 231 -26.15 -10.30 0.62
N GLU A 232 -25.53 -9.96 1.74
CA GLU A 232 -26.23 -9.50 2.95
C GLU A 232 -26.87 -8.13 2.74
N ILE A 233 -26.18 -7.20 2.09
CA ILE A 233 -26.71 -5.87 1.75
C ILE A 233 -27.89 -6.00 0.79
N ASP A 234 -27.79 -6.82 -0.25
CA ASP A 234 -28.86 -7.07 -1.20
C ASP A 234 -30.11 -7.67 -0.51
N ARG A 235 -29.94 -8.62 0.40
CA ARG A 235 -31.02 -9.16 1.21
C ARG A 235 -31.70 -8.10 2.08
N PHE A 236 -30.91 -7.20 2.69
CA PHE A 236 -31.43 -6.11 3.51
C PHE A 236 -32.23 -5.11 2.68
N ILE A 237 -31.75 -4.73 1.49
CA ILE A 237 -32.45 -3.82 0.58
C ILE A 237 -33.77 -4.44 0.11
N ILE A 238 -33.79 -5.72 -0.24
CA ILE A 238 -35.01 -6.43 -0.65
C ILE A 238 -36.02 -6.48 0.51
N SER A 239 -35.57 -6.73 1.74
CA SER A 239 -36.45 -6.79 2.90
C SER A 239 -37.05 -5.43 3.29
N THR A 240 -36.35 -4.33 3.06
CA THR A 240 -36.87 -2.98 3.32
C THR A 240 -37.76 -2.48 2.17
N GLY A 241 -37.55 -2.94 0.94
CA GLY A 241 -38.39 -2.61 -0.21
C GLY A 241 -39.78 -3.28 -0.22
N SER A 242 -39.92 -4.39 0.49
CA SER A 242 -41.23 -5.13 0.55
C SER A 242 -42.25 -4.59 1.56
N ASN A 243 -41.91 -3.58 2.36
CA ASN A 243 -42.80 -2.99 3.35
C ASN A 243 -43.44 -1.66 2.92
N SER A 244 -43.40 -1.28 1.64
CA SER A 244 -43.96 0.00 1.17
C SER A 244 -45.18 -0.13 0.23
N GLU A 245 -45.86 -1.27 0.22
CA GLU A 245 -47.18 -1.37 -0.44
C GLU A 245 -48.17 -2.04 0.48
N THR A 246 -48.93 -1.25 1.20
CA THR A 246 -50.38 -1.35 1.46
C THR A 246 -50.74 -0.42 2.64
N GLU A 247 -51.32 0.73 2.31
CA GLU A 247 -52.49 1.30 2.99
C GLU A 247 -52.90 2.55 2.24
N SER A 248 -53.82 2.33 1.29
CA SER A 248 -54.66 3.40 0.77
C SER A 248 -55.94 3.38 1.60
N ASP A 249 -55.99 4.18 2.64
CA ASP A 249 -57.25 4.56 3.27
C ASP A 249 -57.62 5.98 2.87
N SER A 250 -58.70 6.01 2.11
CA SER A 250 -59.46 7.19 1.75
C SER A 250 -60.10 7.79 2.99
N VAL A 251 -59.71 9.01 3.37
CA VAL A 251 -60.48 9.85 4.28
C VAL A 251 -60.71 11.22 3.68
N SER A 252 -61.97 11.50 3.55
CA SER A 252 -62.61 12.68 3.01
C SER A 252 -62.27 13.98 3.76
N ILE A 253 -62.24 15.02 2.96
CA ILE A 253 -62.09 16.43 3.24
C ILE A 253 -63.12 16.93 4.27
N HIS A 254 -62.66 17.60 5.31
CA HIS A 254 -63.39 18.71 5.93
C HIS A 254 -62.43 19.87 6.24
N SER A 255 -62.72 20.97 5.56
CA SER A 255 -62.17 22.29 5.76
C SER A 255 -62.56 22.88 7.08
N SER A 256 -61.61 23.49 7.80
CA SER A 256 -61.88 24.65 8.67
C SER A 256 -60.59 25.45 8.87
N ASP A 257 -60.66 26.72 8.47
CA ASP A 257 -59.74 27.80 8.71
C ASP A 257 -59.44 28.00 10.21
N SER A 258 -58.25 28.32 10.55
CA SER A 258 -57.91 29.38 11.53
C SER A 258 -56.42 29.71 11.53
N ASP A 259 -56.15 30.98 11.28
CA ASP A 259 -54.91 31.73 11.53
C ASP A 259 -54.30 31.48 12.92
N HIS A 260 -53.01 31.42 12.97
CA HIS A 260 -52.23 32.19 13.95
C HIS A 260 -50.71 32.27 13.62
N SER A 261 -50.29 33.50 13.63
CA SER A 261 -49.02 34.16 13.52
C SER A 261 -47.82 33.61 14.29
N MET A 262 -46.65 33.80 13.63
CA MET A 262 -45.34 34.27 14.12
C MET A 262 -44.72 33.63 15.39
N THR A 263 -43.49 33.17 15.24
CA THR A 263 -42.30 33.84 15.79
C THR A 263 -41.00 33.22 15.29
N ASP A 264 -40.09 34.06 14.80
CA ASP A 264 -38.69 33.85 14.53
C ASP A 264 -37.90 33.38 15.76
N HIS A 265 -36.99 32.44 15.57
CA HIS A 265 -35.80 32.35 16.43
C HIS A 265 -34.56 32.03 15.62
N ASN A 266 -33.77 33.08 15.41
CA ASN A 266 -32.34 33.04 15.05
C ASN A 266 -31.53 32.29 16.11
N TYR A 267 -30.67 31.40 15.66
CA TYR A 267 -29.46 31.03 16.39
C TYR A 267 -28.22 31.14 15.52
N SER A 268 -27.47 32.20 15.79
CA SER A 268 -26.09 32.39 15.35
C SER A 268 -25.18 31.36 16.05
N ILE A 269 -24.31 30.72 15.28
CA ILE A 269 -23.13 30.03 15.80
C ILE A 269 -21.90 30.85 15.41
N LYS A 270 -21.22 31.33 16.43
CA LYS A 270 -19.87 31.90 16.36
C LYS A 270 -18.82 30.79 16.30
N LEU A 271 -17.85 30.99 15.43
CA LEU A 271 -16.42 30.62 15.40
C LEU A 271 -15.99 29.41 16.23
#